data_7ae557b8776dff3d88c9b9ab75d2307e
#
_entry.id   7ae557b8776dff3d88c9b9ab75d2307e
#
_cell.length_a   1.000
_cell.length_b   1.000
_cell.length_c   1.000
_cell.angle_alpha   90.00
_cell.angle_beta   90.00
_cell.angle_gamma   90.00
#
_symmetry.space_group_name_H-M   'P 1'
#
loop_
_entity.id
_entity.type
_entity.pdbx_description
1 polymer ?
#
loop_
_entity_poly.entity_id
_entity_poly.type
_entity_poly.pdbx_seq_one_letter_code
_entity_poly.pdbx_strand_id
1 'polypeptide(L)' 'ELLTGPPPPTTDPLAARALLEASGAPFVFFLDDDNLRGGVVYRRYDGHDGLVTPA' A
#
# COMPACT_ATOMS: atom_id res chain seq x y z
N GLU A 1 21.73 -2.25 3.63
CA GLU A 1 21.63 -2.50 2.20
C GLU A 1 20.27 -2.08 1.65
N LEU A 2 20.29 -1.38 0.56
CA LEU A 2 19.06 -0.94 -0.09
C LEU A 2 18.60 -1.98 -1.10
N LEU A 3 17.36 -2.38 -0.97
CA LEU A 3 16.74 -3.24 -1.96
C LEU A 3 16.03 -2.35 -2.98
N THR A 4 16.38 -2.56 -4.25
CA THR A 4 15.70 -1.84 -5.32
C THR A 4 14.74 -2.79 -6.00
N GLY A 5 13.55 -2.30 -6.30
CA GLY A 5 12.52 -3.08 -6.96
C GLY A 5 11.74 -2.20 -7.92
N PRO A 6 10.68 -2.73 -8.51
CA PRO A 6 9.85 -1.91 -9.37
C PRO A 6 9.22 -0.77 -8.58
N PRO A 7 8.93 0.36 -9.23
CA PRO A 7 8.28 1.47 -8.56
C PRO A 7 6.90 1.05 -8.04
N PRO A 8 6.42 1.65 -6.95
CA PRO A 8 5.10 1.33 -6.45
C PRO A 8 4.02 1.74 -7.46
N PRO A 9 2.90 1.00 -7.50
CA PRO A 9 1.82 1.37 -8.40
C PRO A 9 1.18 2.69 -8.00
N THR A 10 0.75 3.45 -8.98
CA THR A 10 -0.06 4.64 -8.75
C THR A 10 -1.52 4.22 -8.75
N THR A 11 -2.17 4.34 -7.61
CA THR A 11 -3.53 3.84 -7.45
C THR A 11 -4.19 4.54 -6.26
N ASP A 12 -5.44 4.20 -5.99
CA ASP A 12 -6.12 4.72 -4.82
C ASP A 12 -6.03 3.72 -3.66
N PRO A 13 -6.35 4.15 -2.43
CA PRO A 13 -6.27 3.26 -1.27
C PRO A 13 -7.13 2.02 -1.39
N LEU A 14 -8.27 2.12 -2.05
CA LEU A 14 -9.17 0.98 -2.20
C LEU A 14 -8.56 -0.07 -3.12
N ALA A 15 -7.97 0.36 -4.23
CA ALA A 15 -7.30 -0.56 -5.14
C ALA A 15 -6.04 -1.15 -4.50
N ALA A 16 -5.33 -0.36 -3.71
CA ALA A 16 -4.17 -0.85 -2.98
C ALA A 16 -4.56 -1.95 -1.98
N ARG A 17 -5.70 -1.78 -1.34
CA ARG A 17 -6.23 -2.81 -0.44
C ARG A 17 -6.53 -4.09 -1.20
N ALA A 18 -7.10 -3.98 -2.40
CA ALA A 18 -7.35 -5.15 -3.23
C ALA A 18 -6.06 -5.86 -3.61
N LEU A 19 -5.01 -5.09 -3.91
CA LEU A 19 -3.69 -5.67 -4.18
C LEU A 19 -3.13 -6.39 -2.95
N LEU A 20 -3.33 -5.82 -1.78
CA LEU A 20 -2.89 -6.44 -0.54
C LEU A 20 -3.57 -7.80 -0.35
N GLU A 21 -4.88 -7.85 -0.57
CA GLU A 21 -5.64 -9.10 -0.45
C GLU A 21 -5.17 -10.13 -1.46
N ALA A 22 -4.93 -9.70 -2.70
CA ALA A 22 -4.55 -10.61 -3.77
C ALA A 22 -3.12 -11.13 -3.61
N SER A 23 -2.22 -10.33 -3.09
CA SER A 23 -0.81 -10.69 -3.00
C SER A 23 -0.48 -11.55 -1.79
N GLY A 24 -1.30 -11.49 -0.75
CA GLY A 24 -0.98 -12.16 0.51
C GLY A 24 0.17 -11.54 1.27
N ALA A 25 0.65 -10.37 0.84
CA ALA A 25 1.75 -9.69 1.49
C ALA A 25 1.30 -9.05 2.79
N PRO A 26 2.23 -8.76 3.72
CA PRO A 26 1.86 -8.08 4.97
C PRO A 26 1.55 -6.60 4.76
N PHE A 27 2.06 -6.00 3.70
CA PHE A 27 1.80 -4.59 3.39
C PHE A 27 2.02 -4.34 1.90
N VAL A 28 1.48 -3.23 1.42
CA VAL A 28 1.66 -2.78 0.03
C VAL A 28 1.93 -1.28 0.04
N PHE A 29 3.02 -0.88 -0.61
CA PHE A 29 3.30 0.52 -0.91
C PHE A 29 2.56 0.92 -2.18
N PHE A 30 2.04 2.13 -2.20
CA PHE A 30 1.41 2.67 -3.40
C PHE A 30 1.58 4.19 -3.45
N LEU A 31 1.42 4.75 -4.64
CA LEU A 31 1.31 6.20 -4.81
C LEU A 31 -0.16 6.53 -5.00
N ASP A 32 -0.66 7.44 -4.17
CA ASP A 32 -2.05 7.87 -4.26
C ASP A 32 -2.22 8.70 -5.53
N ASP A 33 -3.14 8.30 -6.39
CA ASP A 33 -3.36 8.98 -7.67
C ASP A 33 -4.05 10.35 -7.51
N ASP A 34 -4.57 10.64 -6.33
CA ASP A 34 -5.22 11.90 -6.03
C ASP A 34 -4.21 13.01 -5.77
N ASN A 35 -3.13 12.69 -5.05
CA ASN A 35 -2.16 13.69 -4.63
C ASN A 35 -0.71 13.28 -4.89
N LEU A 36 -0.48 12.14 -5.49
CA LEU A 36 0.85 11.59 -5.83
C LEU A 36 1.74 11.43 -4.60
N ARG A 37 1.14 11.19 -3.45
CA ARG A 37 1.87 10.93 -2.22
C ARG A 37 1.93 9.45 -1.95
N GLY A 38 3.02 9.02 -1.33
CA GLY A 38 3.17 7.62 -0.95
C GLY A 38 2.22 7.24 0.16
N GLY A 39 1.81 5.98 0.14
CA GLY A 39 1.00 5.43 1.22
C GLY A 39 1.34 3.97 1.42
N VAL A 40 0.92 3.43 2.54
CA VAL A 40 1.11 2.02 2.87
C VAL A 40 -0.21 1.46 3.37
N VAL A 41 -0.68 0.41 2.72
CA VAL A 41 -1.78 -0.39 3.22
C VAL A 41 -1.16 -1.62 3.88
N TYR A 42 -1.60 -1.94 5.08
CA TYR A 42 -1.02 -3.08 5.80
C TYR A 42 -2.12 -3.91 6.45
N ARG A 43 -1.81 -5.17 6.68
CA ARG A 43 -2.75 -6.10 7.29
C ARG A 43 -2.57 -6.05 8.81
N ARG A 44 -3.64 -5.71 9.49
CA ARG A 44 -3.63 -5.69 10.95
C ARG A 44 -3.90 -7.09 11.47
N TYR A 45 -3.41 -7.36 12.67
CA TYR A 45 -3.56 -8.67 13.28
C TYR A 45 -4.99 -8.94 13.74
N ASP A 46 -5.82 -7.91 13.82
CA ASP A 46 -7.22 -8.05 14.24
C ASP A 46 -8.17 -8.33 13.07
N GLY A 47 -7.63 -8.57 11.89
CA GLY A 47 -8.41 -8.88 10.71
C GLY A 47 -8.86 -7.67 9.90
N HIS A 48 -8.47 -6.48 10.31
CA HIS A 48 -8.74 -5.25 9.56
C HIS A 48 -7.49 -4.78 8.84
N ASP A 49 -7.67 -3.99 7.79
CA ASP A 49 -6.55 -3.37 7.10
C ASP A 49 -6.31 -1.98 7.65
N GLY A 50 -5.06 -1.57 7.68
CA GLY A 50 -4.68 -0.23 8.10
C GLY A 50 -4.12 0.56 6.92
N LEU A 51 -4.20 1.88 7.02
CA LEU A 51 -3.69 2.79 6.01
C LEU A 51 -2.83 3.83 6.69
N VAL A 52 -1.60 3.98 6.20
CA VAL A 52 -0.69 5.03 6.66
C VAL A 52 -0.42 5.95 5.49
N THR A 53 -0.67 7.23 5.68
CA THR A 53 -0.39 8.24 4.66
C THR A 53 0.47 9.33 5.28
N PRO A 54 1.34 9.98 4.50
CA PRO A 54 2.10 11.11 5.01
C PRO A 54 1.17 12.28 5.33
N ALA A 55 1.51 12.99 6.36
CA ALA A 55 0.74 14.15 6.79
C ALA A 55 0.80 15.29 5.78
#